data_1702abb75858c98f7d281ed533acc8b4
#
_entry.id   1702abb75858c98f7d281ed533acc8b4
#
_cell.length_a   1.000
_cell.length_b   1.000
_cell.length_c   1.000
_cell.angle_alpha   90.00
_cell.angle_beta   90.00
_cell.angle_gamma   90.00
#
_symmetry.space_group_name_H-M   'P 1'
#
loop_
_entity.id
_entity.type
_entity.pdbx_description
1 polymer ?
#
loop_
_entity_poly.entity_id
_entity_poly.type
_entity_poly.pdbx_seq_one_letter_code
_entity_poly.pdbx_strand_id
1 'polypeptide(L)'
;SDAQATAELFLCMRQKMFQLPKGLLERLLSLSDSLLYESYLVIEEVYQKQSLLVEHDLVEVQGLFLRKEKPLLSPRKLSKDFQTNIALLGLEERVTQEHFAQKVQEFLEGEDISFIQAQTGIGKTYGYLLPALSLENEGGILLSVPTKILQNQVMQEEAKKLEEIFHISIHSLKGPQNYLKLDAFHAALEEEESNRLYTRFKMQLLVWLTETDTGDLDEIGQLYRYQQFLPNLVHDGNLHKDSLFWLEDFWRRGQEKARSCKLLV
;
A
#
# COMPACT_ATOMS: atom_id res chain seq x y z
N SER A 1 19.66 24.77 -9.48
CA SER A 1 20.73 23.89 -10.03
C SER A 1 20.60 22.50 -9.45
N ASP A 2 21.15 21.48 -10.09
CA ASP A 2 21.10 20.08 -9.62
C ASP A 2 21.69 19.95 -8.20
N ALA A 3 22.73 20.72 -7.88
CA ALA A 3 23.30 20.75 -6.52
C ALA A 3 22.33 21.27 -5.48
N GLN A 4 21.51 22.28 -5.81
CA GLN A 4 20.49 22.80 -4.91
C GLN A 4 19.38 21.77 -4.69
N ALA A 5 18.90 21.13 -5.76
CA ALA A 5 17.87 20.09 -5.66
C ALA A 5 18.36 18.90 -4.81
N THR A 6 19.62 18.50 -4.97
CA THR A 6 20.24 17.44 -4.16
C THR A 6 20.32 17.83 -2.69
N ALA A 7 20.70 19.06 -2.38
CA ALA A 7 20.76 19.57 -1.01
C ALA A 7 19.36 19.63 -0.36
N GLU A 8 18.36 20.11 -1.09
CA GLU A 8 16.97 20.15 -0.63
C GLU A 8 16.43 18.74 -0.36
N LEU A 9 16.69 17.79 -1.26
CA LEU A 9 16.32 16.38 -1.08
C LEU A 9 16.97 15.81 0.18
N PHE A 10 18.27 16.04 0.39
CA PHE A 10 18.97 15.57 1.59
C PHE A 10 18.35 16.14 2.87
N LEU A 11 18.02 17.43 2.90
CA LEU A 11 17.37 18.06 4.05
C LEU A 11 15.97 17.46 4.32
N CYS A 12 15.18 17.22 3.27
CA CYS A 12 13.88 16.54 3.40
C CYS A 12 14.04 15.12 3.96
N MET A 13 15.01 14.34 3.46
CA MET A 13 15.28 12.99 3.96
C MET A 13 15.71 13.04 5.45
N ARG A 14 16.62 13.93 5.80
CA ARG A 14 17.06 14.13 7.20
C ARG A 14 15.90 14.51 8.10
N GLN A 15 15.00 15.40 7.66
CA GLN A 15 13.80 15.76 8.42
C GLN A 15 12.87 14.56 8.64
N LYS A 16 12.66 13.71 7.62
CA LYS A 16 11.90 12.46 7.76
C LYS A 16 12.55 11.53 8.79
N MET A 17 13.87 11.42 8.80
CA MET A 17 14.57 10.58 9.78
C MET A 17 14.30 11.03 11.23
N PHE A 18 14.14 12.32 11.52
CA PHE A 18 13.75 12.80 12.83
C PHE A 18 12.34 12.38 13.26
N GLN A 19 11.51 11.93 12.34
CA GLN A 19 10.17 11.41 12.61
C GLN A 19 10.15 9.90 12.91
N LEU A 20 11.27 9.19 12.70
CA LEU A 20 11.37 7.77 12.99
C LEU A 20 11.45 7.51 14.49
N PRO A 21 10.90 6.38 15.00
CA PRO A 21 11.06 6.00 16.39
C PRO A 21 12.54 5.85 16.79
N LYS A 22 12.86 6.21 18.01
CA LYS A 22 14.24 6.11 18.49
C LYS A 22 14.77 4.67 18.48
N GLY A 23 13.94 3.70 18.84
CA GLY A 23 14.29 2.27 18.77
C GLY A 23 14.55 1.80 17.35
N LEU A 24 13.86 2.37 16.34
CA LEU A 24 14.16 2.09 14.94
C LEU A 24 15.52 2.66 14.52
N LEU A 25 15.83 3.90 14.92
CA LEU A 25 17.14 4.49 14.64
C LEU A 25 18.29 3.69 15.27
N GLU A 26 18.10 3.19 16.49
CA GLU A 26 19.04 2.31 17.16
C GLU A 26 19.25 1.01 16.36
N ARG A 27 18.16 0.38 15.89
CA ARG A 27 18.24 -0.82 15.04
C ARG A 27 18.96 -0.54 13.72
N LEU A 28 18.69 0.62 13.08
CA LEU A 28 19.41 1.03 11.87
C LEU A 28 20.90 1.24 12.13
N LEU A 29 21.29 1.80 13.27
CA LEU A 29 22.67 1.97 13.64
C LEU A 29 23.37 0.62 13.85
N SER A 30 22.71 -0.38 14.46
CA SER A 30 23.28 -1.72 14.62
C SER A 30 23.59 -2.43 13.28
N LEU A 31 22.95 -2.01 12.20
CA LEU A 31 23.16 -2.52 10.83
C LEU A 31 24.04 -1.61 9.97
N SER A 32 24.57 -0.53 10.53
CA SER A 32 25.18 0.57 9.78
C SER A 32 26.53 0.25 9.15
N ASP A 33 27.22 -0.83 9.57
CA ASP A 33 28.48 -1.29 8.98
C ASP A 33 28.36 -1.63 7.49
N SER A 34 27.12 -1.87 7.02
CA SER A 34 26.82 -2.08 5.60
C SER A 34 26.84 -0.81 4.76
N LEU A 35 26.75 0.36 5.39
CA LEU A 35 26.69 1.65 4.72
C LEU A 35 28.06 2.07 4.21
N LEU A 36 28.05 2.86 3.12
CA LEU A 36 29.26 3.40 2.47
C LEU A 36 29.41 4.88 2.84
N TYR A 37 30.63 5.38 2.69
CA TYR A 37 30.97 6.81 2.81
C TYR A 37 30.51 7.46 4.13
N GLU A 38 30.65 6.71 5.23
CA GLU A 38 30.30 7.21 6.58
C GLU A 38 28.86 7.74 6.70
N SER A 39 27.95 7.21 5.84
CA SER A 39 26.53 7.63 5.83
C SER A 39 25.83 7.33 7.16
N TYR A 40 26.36 6.42 7.97
CA TYR A 40 25.89 6.14 9.32
C TYR A 40 25.94 7.36 10.24
N LEU A 41 26.86 8.32 10.01
CA LEU A 41 26.99 9.54 10.83
C LEU A 41 25.72 10.39 10.78
N VAL A 42 24.97 10.35 9.67
CA VAL A 42 23.69 11.06 9.57
C VAL A 42 22.66 10.42 10.49
N ILE A 43 22.61 9.08 10.53
CA ILE A 43 21.68 8.32 11.41
C ILE A 43 22.06 8.58 12.88
N GLU A 44 23.35 8.53 13.19
CA GLU A 44 23.87 8.79 14.54
C GLU A 44 23.55 10.22 15.00
N GLU A 45 23.77 11.21 14.17
CA GLU A 45 23.40 12.61 14.47
C GLU A 45 21.92 12.75 14.79
N VAL A 46 21.04 12.15 13.97
CA VAL A 46 19.60 12.17 14.20
C VAL A 46 19.25 11.46 15.50
N TYR A 47 19.81 10.28 15.76
CA TYR A 47 19.59 9.51 16.98
C TYR A 47 19.96 10.30 18.25
N GLN A 48 21.11 11.00 18.21
CA GLN A 48 21.58 11.79 19.36
C GLN A 48 20.76 13.07 19.58
N LYS A 49 20.29 13.70 18.51
CA LYS A 49 19.53 14.96 18.56
C LYS A 49 18.03 14.81 18.68
N GLN A 50 17.52 13.60 18.48
CA GLN A 50 16.09 13.34 18.51
C GLN A 50 15.51 13.48 19.92
N SER A 51 14.42 14.22 20.05
CA SER A 51 13.63 14.25 21.28
C SER A 51 12.92 12.92 21.50
N LEU A 52 12.85 12.46 22.75
CA LEU A 52 12.18 11.20 23.14
C LEU A 52 10.65 11.21 22.93
N LEU A 53 10.06 12.35 22.59
CA LEU A 53 8.62 12.57 22.57
C LEU A 53 8.07 12.76 21.15
N VAL A 54 8.55 12.00 20.16
CA VAL A 54 7.90 12.00 18.85
C VAL A 54 6.70 11.08 18.94
N GLU A 55 5.48 11.63 18.83
CA GLU A 55 4.27 10.82 18.70
C GLU A 55 4.30 10.08 17.37
N HIS A 56 4.12 8.78 17.44
CA HIS A 56 4.07 7.93 16.27
C HIS A 56 2.71 7.24 16.16
N ASP A 57 2.18 7.22 14.96
CA ASP A 57 1.03 6.39 14.60
C ASP A 57 1.51 4.97 14.23
N LEU A 58 2.32 4.40 15.12
CA LEU A 58 2.97 3.10 14.96
C LEU A 58 2.67 2.19 16.14
N VAL A 59 2.70 0.89 15.88
CA VAL A 59 2.73 -0.16 16.90
C VAL A 59 4.09 -0.84 16.87
N GLU A 60 4.68 -1.08 18.04
CA GLU A 60 5.91 -1.84 18.17
C GLU A 60 5.59 -3.29 18.52
N VAL A 61 6.10 -4.23 17.71
CA VAL A 61 6.01 -5.67 17.94
C VAL A 61 7.38 -6.27 17.75
N GLN A 62 7.97 -6.82 18.82
CA GLN A 62 9.29 -7.47 18.80
C GLN A 62 10.38 -6.60 18.15
N GLY A 63 10.39 -5.31 18.42
CA GLY A 63 11.35 -4.37 17.85
C GLY A 63 11.11 -3.97 16.40
N LEU A 64 10.01 -4.43 15.77
CA LEU A 64 9.52 -3.91 14.50
C LEU A 64 8.49 -2.81 14.75
N PHE A 65 8.62 -1.71 14.04
CA PHE A 65 7.68 -0.58 14.09
C PHE A 65 6.78 -0.61 12.88
N LEU A 66 5.51 -0.91 13.11
CA LEU A 66 4.51 -1.13 12.07
C LEU A 66 3.47 0.00 12.11
N ARG A 67 3.00 0.42 10.94
CA ARG A 67 1.96 1.43 10.85
C ARG A 67 0.64 0.93 11.41
N LYS A 68 -0.01 1.73 12.27
CA LYS A 68 -1.36 1.44 12.75
C LYS A 68 -2.37 1.59 11.63
N GLU A 69 -3.36 0.70 11.64
CA GLU A 69 -4.49 0.85 10.73
C GLU A 69 -5.27 2.13 11.02
N LYS A 70 -5.57 2.85 9.96
CA LYS A 70 -6.45 4.01 10.07
C LYS A 70 -7.89 3.55 10.22
N PRO A 71 -8.68 4.20 11.11
CA PRO A 71 -10.10 3.90 11.20
C PRO A 71 -10.79 4.23 9.87
N LEU A 72 -11.70 3.37 9.46
CA LEU A 72 -12.53 3.61 8.29
C LEU A 72 -13.49 4.80 8.59
N LEU A 73 -13.55 5.73 7.68
CA LEU A 73 -14.53 6.80 7.72
C LEU A 73 -15.92 6.25 7.34
N SER A 74 -16.98 6.89 7.82
CA SER A 74 -18.32 6.53 7.39
C SER A 74 -18.49 6.74 5.89
N PRO A 75 -18.93 5.71 5.14
CA PRO A 75 -19.05 5.81 3.69
C PRO A 75 -20.10 6.84 3.30
N ARG A 76 -19.82 7.58 2.24
CA ARG A 76 -20.78 8.47 1.58
C ARG A 76 -21.47 7.71 0.46
N LYS A 77 -22.78 7.87 0.35
CA LYS A 77 -23.55 7.24 -0.72
C LYS A 77 -23.19 7.89 -2.07
N LEU A 78 -22.89 7.07 -3.07
CA LEU A 78 -22.76 7.52 -4.44
C LEU A 78 -24.15 7.88 -5.00
N SER A 79 -24.19 8.88 -5.89
CA SER A 79 -25.40 9.18 -6.65
C SER A 79 -25.68 8.06 -7.66
N LYS A 80 -26.96 7.82 -7.96
CA LYS A 80 -27.33 6.98 -9.11
C LYS A 80 -27.05 7.67 -10.45
N ASP A 81 -26.96 8.99 -10.44
CA ASP A 81 -26.59 9.78 -11.60
C ASP A 81 -25.05 9.78 -11.77
N PHE A 82 -24.60 9.28 -12.91
CA PHE A 82 -23.19 9.13 -13.24
C PHE A 82 -22.46 10.48 -13.26
N GLN A 83 -23.07 11.51 -13.88
CA GLN A 83 -22.46 12.83 -14.03
C GLN A 83 -22.26 13.53 -12.68
N THR A 84 -23.20 13.37 -11.77
CA THR A 84 -23.03 13.87 -10.39
C THR A 84 -21.75 13.30 -9.73
N ASN A 85 -21.50 12.01 -9.90
CA ASN A 85 -20.29 11.38 -9.32
C ASN A 85 -19.01 11.86 -10.03
N ILE A 86 -19.02 12.01 -11.36
CA ILE A 86 -17.90 12.55 -12.14
C ILE A 86 -17.56 13.98 -11.69
N ALA A 87 -18.57 14.82 -11.50
CA ALA A 87 -18.38 16.18 -10.99
C ALA A 87 -17.78 16.21 -9.58
N LEU A 88 -18.25 15.34 -8.67
CA LEU A 88 -17.69 15.21 -7.31
C LEU A 88 -16.22 14.77 -7.33
N LEU A 89 -15.83 13.92 -8.29
CA LEU A 89 -14.44 13.50 -8.49
C LEU A 89 -13.57 14.58 -9.15
N GLY A 90 -14.16 15.72 -9.58
CA GLY A 90 -13.46 16.80 -10.28
C GLY A 90 -12.96 16.37 -11.67
N LEU A 91 -13.66 15.44 -12.30
CA LEU A 91 -13.32 14.92 -13.62
C LEU A 91 -14.17 15.61 -14.71
N GLU A 92 -13.63 15.61 -15.93
CA GLU A 92 -14.31 16.16 -17.11
C GLU A 92 -15.46 15.25 -17.55
N GLU A 93 -16.62 15.84 -17.82
CA GLU A 93 -17.77 15.13 -18.38
C GLU A 93 -17.52 14.72 -19.83
N ARG A 94 -17.81 13.45 -20.16
CA ARG A 94 -17.64 12.89 -21.49
C ARG A 94 -18.87 12.06 -21.88
N VAL A 95 -19.58 12.48 -22.92
CA VAL A 95 -20.80 11.82 -23.40
C VAL A 95 -20.59 10.33 -23.70
N THR A 96 -19.45 9.97 -24.31
CA THR A 96 -19.13 8.57 -24.62
C THR A 96 -18.91 7.71 -23.37
N GLN A 97 -18.33 8.30 -22.31
CA GLN A 97 -18.14 7.62 -21.03
C GLN A 97 -19.48 7.43 -20.31
N GLU A 98 -20.35 8.44 -20.35
CA GLU A 98 -21.69 8.36 -19.78
C GLU A 98 -22.53 7.26 -20.45
N HIS A 99 -22.56 7.21 -21.78
CA HIS A 99 -23.26 6.14 -22.51
C HIS A 99 -22.72 4.75 -22.15
N PHE A 100 -21.40 4.64 -22.00
CA PHE A 100 -20.78 3.40 -21.55
C PHE A 100 -21.24 3.04 -20.13
N ALA A 101 -21.22 3.99 -19.19
CA ALA A 101 -21.67 3.80 -17.82
C ALA A 101 -23.14 3.40 -17.72
N GLN A 102 -24.02 4.02 -18.51
CA GLN A 102 -25.44 3.66 -18.60
C GLN A 102 -25.63 2.20 -19.05
N LYS A 103 -24.88 1.77 -20.07
CA LYS A 103 -24.90 0.36 -20.50
C LYS A 103 -24.41 -0.60 -19.44
N VAL A 104 -23.35 -0.24 -18.72
CA VAL A 104 -22.86 -1.03 -17.57
C VAL A 104 -23.94 -1.14 -16.51
N GLN A 105 -24.62 -0.04 -16.18
CA GLN A 105 -25.69 -0.03 -15.19
C GLN A 105 -26.86 -0.93 -15.59
N GLU A 106 -27.33 -0.85 -16.84
CA GLU A 106 -28.39 -1.72 -17.39
C GLU A 106 -28.03 -3.21 -17.22
N PHE A 107 -26.75 -3.59 -17.48
CA PHE A 107 -26.29 -4.97 -17.35
C PHE A 107 -26.15 -5.41 -15.88
N LEU A 108 -25.72 -4.52 -15.00
CA LEU A 108 -25.58 -4.83 -13.58
C LEU A 108 -26.93 -4.99 -12.87
N GLU A 109 -28.00 -4.38 -13.39
CA GLU A 109 -29.37 -4.54 -12.90
C GLU A 109 -30.00 -5.87 -13.40
N GLY A 110 -29.41 -6.49 -14.42
CA GLY A 110 -29.78 -7.82 -14.90
C GLY A 110 -29.10 -8.94 -14.14
N GLU A 111 -29.63 -10.17 -14.26
CA GLU A 111 -29.05 -11.36 -13.62
C GLU A 111 -28.12 -12.16 -14.55
N ASP A 112 -27.91 -11.69 -15.78
CA ASP A 112 -27.18 -12.39 -16.82
C ASP A 112 -25.70 -11.99 -16.89
N ILE A 113 -24.88 -12.89 -17.47
CA ILE A 113 -23.49 -12.59 -17.82
C ILE A 113 -23.47 -11.68 -19.05
N SER A 114 -22.85 -10.52 -18.95
CA SER A 114 -22.76 -9.53 -20.00
C SER A 114 -21.34 -9.30 -20.48
N PHE A 115 -21.15 -9.04 -21.78
CA PHE A 115 -19.87 -8.70 -22.38
C PHE A 115 -19.96 -7.30 -23.00
N ILE A 116 -19.04 -6.44 -22.61
CA ILE A 116 -18.98 -5.06 -23.10
C ILE A 116 -17.64 -4.82 -23.76
N GLN A 117 -17.67 -4.36 -25.00
CA GLN A 117 -16.49 -3.87 -25.72
C GLN A 117 -16.55 -2.36 -25.83
N ALA A 118 -15.47 -1.67 -25.48
CA ALA A 118 -15.35 -0.23 -25.57
C ALA A 118 -13.94 0.19 -26.02
N GLN A 119 -13.87 1.29 -26.78
CA GLN A 119 -12.60 1.82 -27.28
C GLN A 119 -11.68 2.26 -26.14
N THR A 120 -10.36 2.30 -26.42
CA THR A 120 -9.38 2.87 -25.50
C THR A 120 -9.61 4.37 -25.32
N GLY A 121 -9.32 4.89 -24.12
CA GLY A 121 -9.38 6.33 -23.85
C GLY A 121 -10.76 6.90 -23.47
N ILE A 122 -11.84 6.12 -23.52
CA ILE A 122 -13.18 6.62 -23.14
C ILE A 122 -13.39 6.77 -21.62
N GLY A 123 -12.42 6.38 -20.79
CA GLY A 123 -12.56 6.40 -19.32
C GLY A 123 -13.30 5.20 -18.75
N LYS A 124 -13.02 3.99 -19.27
CA LYS A 124 -13.70 2.74 -18.87
C LYS A 124 -13.72 2.50 -17.37
N THR A 125 -12.63 2.80 -16.67
CA THR A 125 -12.46 2.45 -15.24
C THR A 125 -13.56 3.10 -14.41
N TYR A 126 -13.71 4.40 -14.45
CA TYR A 126 -14.83 5.06 -13.78
C TYR A 126 -16.20 4.69 -14.39
N GLY A 127 -16.24 4.46 -15.72
CA GLY A 127 -17.44 4.07 -16.42
C GLY A 127 -18.06 2.74 -15.97
N TYR A 128 -17.27 1.81 -15.40
CA TYR A 128 -17.82 0.59 -14.78
C TYR A 128 -17.81 0.63 -13.25
N LEU A 129 -16.84 1.31 -12.61
CA LEU A 129 -16.77 1.36 -11.14
C LEU A 129 -17.91 2.18 -10.55
N LEU A 130 -18.21 3.36 -11.08
CA LEU A 130 -19.24 4.23 -10.51
C LEU A 130 -20.64 3.60 -10.56
N PRO A 131 -21.12 3.04 -11.70
CA PRO A 131 -22.38 2.30 -11.71
C PRO A 131 -22.41 1.15 -10.72
N ALA A 132 -21.33 0.32 -10.69
CA ALA A 132 -21.27 -0.82 -9.78
C ALA A 132 -21.32 -0.40 -8.30
N LEU A 133 -20.59 0.66 -7.92
CA LEU A 133 -20.56 1.19 -6.56
C LEU A 133 -21.84 1.92 -6.15
N SER A 134 -22.62 2.42 -7.12
CA SER A 134 -23.90 3.10 -6.86
C SER A 134 -25.07 2.13 -6.64
N LEU A 135 -24.91 0.85 -6.95
CA LEU A 135 -25.93 -0.15 -6.71
C LEU A 135 -26.19 -0.34 -5.22
N GLU A 136 -27.46 -0.40 -4.85
CA GLU A 136 -27.93 -0.67 -3.50
C GLU A 136 -27.94 -2.18 -3.24
N ASN A 137 -26.77 -2.82 -3.28
CA ASN A 137 -26.62 -4.23 -2.91
C ASN A 137 -25.85 -4.36 -1.59
N GLU A 138 -26.20 -5.36 -0.81
CA GLU A 138 -25.49 -5.70 0.44
C GLU A 138 -24.13 -6.39 0.17
N GLY A 139 -23.90 -6.85 -1.05
CA GLY A 139 -22.67 -7.54 -1.43
C GLY A 139 -21.50 -6.62 -1.76
N GLY A 140 -20.28 -7.18 -1.70
CA GLY A 140 -19.08 -6.54 -2.22
C GLY A 140 -18.97 -6.68 -3.76
N ILE A 141 -18.10 -5.88 -4.34
CA ILE A 141 -17.76 -5.91 -5.76
C ILE A 141 -16.37 -6.51 -5.92
N LEU A 142 -16.23 -7.48 -6.82
CA LEU A 142 -14.92 -8.02 -7.20
C LEU A 142 -14.56 -7.51 -8.60
N LEU A 143 -13.45 -6.78 -8.69
CA LEU A 143 -12.84 -6.38 -9.94
C LEU A 143 -11.60 -7.24 -10.21
N SER A 144 -11.68 -8.13 -11.19
CA SER A 144 -10.52 -8.90 -11.64
C SER A 144 -9.84 -8.21 -12.82
N VAL A 145 -8.55 -7.98 -12.71
CA VAL A 145 -7.72 -7.38 -13.76
C VAL A 145 -6.61 -8.33 -14.21
N PRO A 146 -6.19 -8.30 -15.49
CA PRO A 146 -5.31 -9.33 -16.04
C PRO A 146 -3.85 -9.24 -15.57
N THR A 147 -3.43 -8.12 -14.98
CA THR A 147 -2.03 -7.91 -14.55
C THR A 147 -1.94 -7.12 -13.27
N LYS A 148 -0.88 -7.38 -12.47
CA LYS A 148 -0.55 -6.58 -11.28
C LYS A 148 -0.31 -5.10 -11.60
N ILE A 149 0.21 -4.79 -12.79
CA ILE A 149 0.43 -3.39 -13.22
C ILE A 149 -0.89 -2.66 -13.29
N LEU A 150 -1.91 -3.25 -13.90
CA LEU A 150 -3.26 -2.66 -13.96
C LEU A 150 -3.92 -2.63 -12.58
N GLN A 151 -3.71 -3.67 -11.75
CA GLN A 151 -4.18 -3.67 -10.37
C GLN A 151 -3.61 -2.51 -9.58
N ASN A 152 -2.29 -2.31 -9.63
CA ASN A 152 -1.62 -1.20 -8.98
C ASN A 152 -2.08 0.16 -9.52
N GLN A 153 -2.28 0.28 -10.84
CA GLN A 153 -2.78 1.50 -11.45
C GLN A 153 -4.18 1.85 -10.91
N VAL A 154 -5.12 0.91 -10.93
CA VAL A 154 -6.47 1.12 -10.38
C VAL A 154 -6.40 1.57 -8.92
N MET A 155 -5.53 0.94 -8.10
CA MET A 155 -5.40 1.28 -6.69
C MET A 155 -4.79 2.66 -6.45
N GLN A 156 -3.80 3.06 -7.23
CA GLN A 156 -3.08 4.33 -7.05
C GLN A 156 -3.82 5.54 -7.62
N GLU A 157 -4.62 5.35 -8.66
CA GLU A 157 -5.32 6.42 -9.37
C GLU A 157 -6.80 6.47 -8.99
N GLU A 158 -7.59 5.48 -9.44
CA GLU A 158 -9.04 5.52 -9.29
C GLU A 158 -9.51 5.20 -7.87
N ALA A 159 -9.02 4.12 -7.29
CA ALA A 159 -9.44 3.69 -5.96
C ALA A 159 -9.13 4.75 -4.92
N LYS A 160 -7.94 5.33 -4.97
CA LYS A 160 -7.54 6.40 -4.05
C LYS A 160 -8.51 7.59 -4.08
N LYS A 161 -8.90 8.06 -5.27
CA LYS A 161 -9.88 9.15 -5.39
C LYS A 161 -11.26 8.76 -4.88
N LEU A 162 -11.69 7.52 -5.16
CA LEU A 162 -12.97 7.01 -4.68
C LEU A 162 -13.01 6.92 -3.16
N GLU A 163 -11.93 6.45 -2.53
CA GLU A 163 -11.80 6.41 -1.07
C GLU A 163 -11.80 7.83 -0.45
N GLU A 164 -11.04 8.76 -1.03
CA GLU A 164 -10.95 10.14 -0.55
C GLU A 164 -12.29 10.88 -0.61
N ILE A 165 -13.07 10.69 -1.66
CA ILE A 165 -14.31 11.44 -1.89
C ILE A 165 -15.53 10.75 -1.29
N PHE A 166 -15.63 9.42 -1.44
CA PHE A 166 -16.83 8.67 -1.04
C PHE A 166 -16.63 7.86 0.25
N HIS A 167 -15.40 7.81 0.79
CA HIS A 167 -15.05 7.07 2.00
C HIS A 167 -15.46 5.58 1.95
N ILE A 168 -15.48 5.00 0.76
CA ILE A 168 -15.74 3.58 0.56
C ILE A 168 -14.47 2.77 0.84
N SER A 169 -14.63 1.58 1.39
CA SER A 169 -13.49 0.69 1.60
C SER A 169 -13.15 -0.04 0.29
N ILE A 170 -11.95 0.19 -0.21
CA ILE A 170 -11.40 -0.49 -1.38
C ILE A 170 -10.16 -1.24 -0.93
N HIS A 171 -10.01 -2.48 -1.36
CA HIS A 171 -8.85 -3.28 -1.03
C HIS A 171 -8.33 -4.01 -2.26
N SER A 172 -7.01 -4.21 -2.30
CA SER A 172 -6.35 -5.04 -3.32
C SER A 172 -5.79 -6.28 -2.67
N LEU A 173 -6.06 -7.45 -3.24
CA LEU A 173 -5.52 -8.71 -2.73
C LEU A 173 -4.73 -9.41 -3.84
N LYS A 174 -3.44 -9.64 -3.57
CA LYS A 174 -2.52 -10.41 -4.42
C LYS A 174 -2.28 -11.80 -3.81
N GLY A 175 -1.54 -12.66 -4.49
CA GLY A 175 -1.08 -13.92 -3.89
C GLY A 175 -0.13 -13.68 -2.70
N PRO A 176 -0.03 -14.62 -1.73
CA PRO A 176 0.74 -14.44 -0.50
C PRO A 176 2.21 -14.07 -0.74
N GLN A 177 2.82 -14.61 -1.79
CA GLN A 177 4.22 -14.32 -2.15
C GLN A 177 4.51 -12.85 -2.51
N ASN A 178 3.50 -11.99 -2.52
CA ASN A 178 3.69 -10.55 -2.71
C ASN A 178 3.80 -9.78 -1.40
N TYR A 179 3.58 -10.44 -0.27
CA TYR A 179 3.58 -9.81 1.05
C TYR A 179 4.79 -10.23 1.87
N LEU A 180 5.32 -9.28 2.66
CA LEU A 180 6.36 -9.56 3.62
C LEU A 180 5.82 -10.44 4.74
N LYS A 181 6.53 -11.54 5.07
CA LYS A 181 6.26 -12.37 6.23
C LYS A 181 7.05 -11.83 7.43
N LEU A 182 6.36 -11.25 8.41
CA LEU A 182 7.00 -10.57 9.54
C LEU A 182 7.87 -11.51 10.38
N ASP A 183 7.43 -12.76 10.64
CA ASP A 183 8.22 -13.77 11.35
C ASP A 183 9.56 -14.06 10.63
N ALA A 184 9.50 -14.23 9.32
CA ALA A 184 10.69 -14.50 8.51
C ALA A 184 11.64 -13.31 8.49
N PHE A 185 11.10 -12.10 8.38
CA PHE A 185 11.90 -10.89 8.41
C PHE A 185 12.53 -10.66 9.78
N HIS A 186 11.78 -10.86 10.86
CA HIS A 186 12.30 -10.78 12.22
C HIS A 186 13.46 -11.78 12.45
N ALA A 187 13.27 -13.04 12.05
CA ALA A 187 14.33 -14.04 12.13
C ALA A 187 15.57 -13.62 11.32
N ALA A 188 15.38 -13.11 10.10
CA ALA A 188 16.49 -12.64 9.26
C ALA A 188 17.25 -11.46 9.87
N LEU A 189 16.62 -10.64 10.71
CA LEU A 189 17.32 -9.55 11.42
C LEU A 189 18.23 -10.02 12.53
N GLU A 190 17.96 -11.19 13.13
CA GLU A 190 18.77 -11.79 14.20
C GLU A 190 19.94 -12.62 13.66
N GLU A 191 19.94 -12.96 12.36
CA GLU A 191 21.02 -13.69 11.72
C GLU A 191 22.21 -12.78 11.40
N GLU A 192 23.44 -13.27 11.70
CA GLU A 192 24.67 -12.62 11.26
C GLU A 192 24.70 -12.57 9.72
N GLU A 193 24.94 -11.39 9.18
CA GLU A 193 24.90 -11.17 7.73
C GLU A 193 26.17 -10.49 7.23
N SER A 194 26.88 -11.14 6.32
CA SER A 194 28.07 -10.60 5.66
C SER A 194 27.77 -9.87 4.34
N ASN A 195 26.57 -10.09 3.78
CA ASN A 195 26.16 -9.46 2.51
C ASN A 195 25.64 -8.05 2.75
N ARG A 196 26.48 -7.06 2.46
CA ARG A 196 26.12 -5.63 2.62
C ARG A 196 24.88 -5.22 1.84
N LEU A 197 24.59 -5.83 0.69
CA LEU A 197 23.38 -5.51 -0.09
C LEU A 197 22.13 -6.00 0.64
N TYR A 198 22.20 -7.19 1.23
CA TYR A 198 21.08 -7.73 2.01
C TYR A 198 20.86 -6.93 3.29
N THR A 199 21.93 -6.57 4.02
CA THR A 199 21.82 -5.71 5.21
C THR A 199 21.16 -4.38 4.88
N ARG A 200 21.54 -3.72 3.77
CA ARG A 200 20.88 -2.48 3.32
C ARG A 200 19.42 -2.69 2.96
N PHE A 201 19.08 -3.85 2.38
CA PHE A 201 17.69 -4.19 2.11
C PHE A 201 16.90 -4.39 3.40
N LYS A 202 17.46 -5.06 4.42
CA LYS A 202 16.86 -5.16 5.76
C LYS A 202 16.61 -3.77 6.36
N MET A 203 17.56 -2.85 6.25
CA MET A 203 17.38 -1.45 6.70
C MET A 203 16.25 -0.73 5.95
N GLN A 204 16.16 -0.93 4.64
CA GLN A 204 15.07 -0.38 3.82
C GLN A 204 13.71 -0.93 4.25
N LEU A 205 13.61 -2.24 4.49
CA LEU A 205 12.39 -2.88 4.97
C LEU A 205 11.97 -2.36 6.35
N LEU A 206 12.91 -2.16 7.28
CA LEU A 206 12.63 -1.58 8.59
C LEU A 206 11.99 -0.19 8.51
N VAL A 207 12.48 0.68 7.63
CA VAL A 207 11.90 2.01 7.41
C VAL A 207 10.57 1.89 6.68
N TRP A 208 10.48 1.06 5.63
CA TRP A 208 9.26 0.88 4.85
C TRP A 208 8.10 0.34 5.69
N LEU A 209 8.35 -0.50 6.69
CA LEU A 209 7.31 -0.98 7.62
C LEU A 209 6.61 0.14 8.38
N THR A 210 7.25 1.30 8.57
CA THR A 210 6.61 2.48 9.18
C THR A 210 5.70 3.25 8.22
N GLU A 211 5.75 2.94 6.94
CA GLU A 211 5.03 3.65 5.88
C GLU A 211 3.95 2.79 5.20
N THR A 212 4.14 1.47 5.13
CA THR A 212 3.20 0.56 4.46
C THR A 212 1.96 0.27 5.31
N ASP A 213 0.80 0.29 4.65
CA ASP A 213 -0.47 -0.15 5.23
C ASP A 213 -0.81 -1.60 4.80
N THR A 214 -0.17 -2.11 3.77
CA THR A 214 -0.52 -3.38 3.11
C THR A 214 0.51 -4.48 3.27
N GLY A 215 1.80 -4.13 3.44
CA GLY A 215 2.90 -5.08 3.41
C GLY A 215 3.20 -5.65 2.01
N ASP A 216 2.62 -5.05 0.96
CA ASP A 216 2.84 -5.46 -0.44
C ASP A 216 4.23 -5.00 -0.92
N LEU A 217 5.09 -5.97 -1.20
CA LEU A 217 6.47 -5.71 -1.62
C LEU A 217 6.57 -4.96 -2.96
N ASP A 218 5.52 -4.96 -3.79
CA ASP A 218 5.50 -4.17 -5.03
C ASP A 218 5.48 -2.64 -4.75
N GLU A 219 5.24 -2.20 -3.51
CA GLU A 219 5.39 -0.80 -3.08
C GLU A 219 6.85 -0.36 -3.02
N ILE A 220 7.80 -1.31 -2.93
CA ILE A 220 9.22 -1.02 -2.79
C ILE A 220 9.82 -0.71 -4.17
N GLY A 221 10.28 0.53 -4.33
CA GLY A 221 10.97 0.93 -5.54
C GLY A 221 12.23 0.09 -5.79
N GLN A 222 12.44 -0.32 -7.06
CA GLN A 222 13.61 -1.10 -7.48
C GLN A 222 13.75 -2.47 -6.78
N LEU A 223 12.64 -3.10 -6.38
CA LEU A 223 12.62 -4.41 -5.75
C LEU A 223 13.41 -5.48 -6.53
N TYR A 224 13.52 -5.34 -7.86
CA TYR A 224 14.29 -6.25 -8.71
C TYR A 224 15.76 -6.41 -8.31
N ARG A 225 16.34 -5.43 -7.60
CA ARG A 225 17.72 -5.51 -7.08
C ARG A 225 17.87 -6.52 -5.95
N TYR A 226 16.79 -6.88 -5.30
CA TYR A 226 16.75 -7.69 -4.09
C TYR A 226 16.06 -9.04 -4.30
N GLN A 227 15.73 -9.40 -5.54
CA GLN A 227 14.98 -10.62 -5.88
C GLN A 227 15.58 -11.89 -5.28
N GLN A 228 16.91 -11.96 -5.17
CA GLN A 228 17.60 -13.12 -4.58
C GLN A 228 17.31 -13.31 -3.09
N PHE A 229 16.87 -12.28 -2.37
CA PHE A 229 16.58 -12.33 -0.93
C PHE A 229 15.10 -12.58 -0.63
N LEU A 230 14.22 -12.30 -1.60
CA LEU A 230 12.77 -12.38 -1.42
C LEU A 230 12.26 -13.78 -1.05
N PRO A 231 12.78 -14.90 -1.61
CA PRO A 231 12.22 -16.23 -1.30
C PRO A 231 12.18 -16.58 0.19
N ASN A 232 13.09 -16.00 0.98
CA ASN A 232 13.16 -16.22 2.43
C ASN A 232 12.35 -15.19 3.25
N LEU A 233 11.78 -14.18 2.61
CA LEU A 233 11.08 -13.08 3.26
C LEU A 233 9.61 -12.97 2.90
N VAL A 234 9.19 -13.62 1.81
CA VAL A 234 7.81 -13.57 1.34
C VAL A 234 6.90 -14.52 2.11
N HIS A 235 5.63 -14.18 2.17
CA HIS A 235 4.62 -14.98 2.82
C HIS A 235 4.34 -16.27 2.03
N ASP A 236 4.27 -17.40 2.70
CA ASP A 236 4.03 -18.73 2.13
C ASP A 236 2.54 -19.12 2.06
N GLY A 237 1.65 -18.24 2.52
CA GLY A 237 0.20 -18.49 2.59
C GLY A 237 -0.25 -19.21 3.86
N ASN A 238 0.68 -19.68 4.70
CA ASN A 238 0.34 -20.37 5.95
C ASN A 238 0.21 -19.36 7.09
N LEU A 239 -0.91 -19.41 7.79
CA LEU A 239 -1.19 -18.55 8.93
C LEU A 239 -0.94 -19.33 10.24
N HIS A 240 0.00 -18.85 11.03
CA HIS A 240 0.37 -19.46 12.30
C HIS A 240 -0.19 -18.63 13.48
N LYS A 241 -1.22 -19.13 14.15
CA LYS A 241 -1.86 -18.44 15.28
C LYS A 241 -0.93 -18.23 16.48
N ASP A 242 0.10 -19.04 16.59
CA ASP A 242 1.10 -18.95 17.65
C ASP A 242 2.20 -17.94 17.35
N SER A 243 2.18 -17.31 16.17
CA SER A 243 3.12 -16.24 15.81
C SER A 243 2.92 -15.00 16.68
N LEU A 244 4.03 -14.42 17.15
CA LEU A 244 4.02 -13.13 17.84
C LEU A 244 3.52 -11.97 16.96
N PHE A 245 3.56 -12.16 15.65
CA PHE A 245 3.08 -11.21 14.64
C PHE A 245 1.68 -11.53 14.11
N TRP A 246 0.96 -12.47 14.74
CA TRP A 246 -0.35 -12.91 14.25
C TRP A 246 -1.31 -11.75 13.95
N LEU A 247 -1.41 -10.78 14.86
CA LEU A 247 -2.34 -9.65 14.71
C LEU A 247 -1.91 -8.70 13.60
N GLU A 248 -0.60 -8.59 13.35
CA GLU A 248 0.00 -7.65 12.41
C GLU A 248 0.35 -8.30 11.06
N ASP A 249 0.12 -9.62 10.91
CA ASP A 249 0.41 -10.33 9.69
C ASP A 249 -0.34 -9.73 8.49
N PHE A 250 0.42 -9.26 7.51
CA PHE A 250 -0.13 -8.52 6.36
C PHE A 250 -1.05 -9.38 5.48
N TRP A 251 -0.70 -10.66 5.27
CA TRP A 251 -1.52 -11.56 4.46
C TRP A 251 -2.87 -11.84 5.15
N ARG A 252 -2.86 -12.13 6.44
CA ARG A 252 -4.08 -12.32 7.24
C ARG A 252 -4.96 -11.07 7.24
N ARG A 253 -4.36 -9.91 7.54
CA ARG A 253 -5.07 -8.61 7.53
C ARG A 253 -5.65 -8.31 6.16
N GLY A 254 -4.88 -8.60 5.08
CA GLY A 254 -5.35 -8.46 3.70
C GLY A 254 -6.58 -9.33 3.41
N GLN A 255 -6.59 -10.60 3.86
CA GLN A 255 -7.74 -11.48 3.71
C GLN A 255 -8.97 -11.00 4.51
N GLU A 256 -8.78 -10.47 5.71
CA GLU A 256 -9.87 -9.91 6.51
C GLU A 256 -10.49 -8.66 5.85
N LYS A 257 -9.65 -7.76 5.35
CA LYS A 257 -10.08 -6.58 4.59
C LYS A 257 -10.82 -6.96 3.31
N ALA A 258 -10.32 -7.96 2.58
CA ALA A 258 -10.94 -8.45 1.35
C ALA A 258 -12.39 -8.98 1.58
N ARG A 259 -12.68 -9.53 2.77
CA ARG A 259 -14.01 -10.02 3.12
C ARG A 259 -15.00 -8.91 3.48
N SER A 260 -14.51 -7.76 3.91
CA SER A 260 -15.31 -6.66 4.45
C SER A 260 -15.33 -5.41 3.59
N CYS A 261 -14.47 -5.30 2.57
CA CYS A 261 -14.42 -4.13 1.70
C CYS A 261 -15.61 -4.09 0.71
N LYS A 262 -15.95 -2.86 0.27
CA LYS A 262 -16.99 -2.67 -0.75
C LYS A 262 -16.50 -3.05 -2.14
N LEU A 263 -15.24 -2.77 -2.44
CA LEU A 263 -14.59 -3.13 -3.71
C LEU A 263 -13.28 -3.88 -3.44
N LEU A 264 -13.18 -5.09 -3.95
CA LEU A 264 -11.96 -5.90 -3.98
C LEU A 264 -11.39 -5.89 -5.40
N VAL A 265 -10.09 -5.54 -5.53
CA VAL A 265 -9.34 -5.49 -6.80
C VAL A 265 -8.28 -6.57 -6.85
#